data_abf11c5c936712822566fbb8b6658ade
#
_entry.id   abf11c5c936712822566fbb8b6658ade
#
_cell.length_a   1.000
_cell.length_b   1.000
_cell.length_c   1.000
_cell.angle_alpha   90.00
_cell.angle_beta   90.00
_cell.angle_gamma   90.00
#
_symmetry.space_group_name_H-M   'P 1'
#
loop_
_entity.id
_entity.type
_entity.pdbx_description
1 polymer ?
#
loop_
_entity_poly.entity_id
_entity_poly.type
_entity_poly.pdbx_seq_one_letter_code
_entity_poly.pdbx_strand_id
1 'polypeptide(L)'
;VFTDRFGRDLADMDATNNGIGLWDKFEVERYLDHHGDRLIRRFDANSYLLIGKAMDLHDVARGRGGLAQAMARITAPTLAIGISSDILYPTYQQRQIRDLVAANGVRSEYVEVDSPHGHDAFLIDLQQVGAPVARWLRQ
;
A
#
# COMPACT_ATOMS: atom_id res chain seq x y z
N VAL A 1 4.73 1.93 -15.85
CA VAL A 1 3.82 0.78 -15.78
C VAL A 1 2.42 1.17 -16.20
N PHE A 2 1.79 2.19 -15.62
CA PHE A 2 0.45 2.64 -16.00
C PHE A 2 0.41 3.25 -17.41
N THR A 3 1.36 4.11 -17.72
CA THR A 3 1.51 4.74 -19.03
C THR A 3 1.87 3.75 -20.15
N ASP A 4 2.59 2.68 -19.82
CA ASP A 4 2.99 1.68 -20.80
C ASP A 4 1.87 0.67 -21.10
N ARG A 5 0.98 0.44 -20.14
CA ARG A 5 -0.10 -0.55 -20.27
C ARG A 5 -1.47 0.06 -20.62
N PHE A 6 -1.75 1.27 -20.16
CA PHE A 6 -3.05 1.93 -20.32
C PHE A 6 -2.92 3.29 -21.03
N GLY A 7 -1.74 3.69 -21.34
CA GLY A 7 -1.27 4.89 -21.98
C GLY A 7 -2.27 5.80 -22.67
N ARG A 8 -1.87 6.26 -23.82
CA ARG A 8 -2.66 7.17 -24.67
C ARG A 8 -3.43 6.43 -25.77
N ASP A 9 -3.47 5.10 -25.69
CA ASP A 9 -4.20 4.33 -26.69
C ASP A 9 -5.71 4.55 -26.48
N LEU A 10 -6.42 4.71 -27.58
CA LEU A 10 -7.87 4.80 -27.56
C LEU A 10 -8.47 3.42 -27.36
N ALA A 11 -9.43 3.33 -26.45
CA ALA A 11 -10.22 2.13 -26.28
C ALA A 11 -11.10 1.92 -27.53
N ASP A 12 -11.09 0.71 -28.09
CA ASP A 12 -11.93 0.35 -29.22
C ASP A 12 -11.82 1.29 -30.43
N MET A 13 -10.59 1.57 -30.87
CA MET A 13 -10.40 2.27 -32.13
C MET A 13 -11.12 1.51 -33.24
N ASP A 14 -12.27 2.02 -33.64
CA ASP A 14 -12.93 1.55 -34.84
C ASP A 14 -12.04 1.92 -36.04
N ALA A 15 -11.52 0.91 -36.72
CA ALA A 15 -10.64 1.08 -37.89
C ALA A 15 -11.34 1.86 -39.04
N THR A 16 -12.62 2.13 -38.92
CA THR A 16 -13.43 2.89 -39.89
C THR A 16 -13.51 4.39 -39.57
N ASN A 17 -13.09 4.81 -38.37
CA ASN A 17 -13.20 6.20 -37.93
C ASN A 17 -11.81 6.87 -38.02
N ASN A 18 -11.60 7.70 -39.03
CA ASN A 18 -10.33 8.39 -39.32
C ASN A 18 -10.02 9.61 -38.38
N GLY A 19 -10.70 9.74 -37.25
CA GLY A 19 -10.50 10.86 -36.34
C GLY A 19 -10.80 10.51 -34.88
N ILE A 20 -10.16 11.21 -33.96
CA ILE A 20 -10.44 11.15 -32.53
C ILE A 20 -11.66 12.03 -32.28
N GLY A 21 -12.76 11.42 -31.83
CA GLY A 21 -13.98 12.13 -31.41
C GLY A 21 -13.80 12.74 -30.00
N LEU A 22 -14.56 13.81 -29.74
CA LEU A 22 -14.51 14.50 -28.44
C LEU A 22 -14.85 13.58 -27.26
N TRP A 23 -15.63 12.52 -27.50
CA TRP A 23 -16.13 11.59 -26.50
C TRP A 23 -15.47 10.22 -26.53
N ASP A 24 -14.46 10.05 -27.36
CA ASP A 24 -13.68 8.81 -27.42
C ASP A 24 -12.88 8.66 -26.12
N LYS A 25 -12.91 7.47 -25.55
CA LYS A 25 -12.24 7.19 -24.27
C LYS A 25 -10.84 6.65 -24.48
N PHE A 26 -9.90 7.11 -23.68
CA PHE A 26 -8.59 6.48 -23.56
C PHE A 26 -8.67 5.19 -22.71
N GLU A 27 -7.75 4.27 -22.92
CA GLU A 27 -7.66 3.03 -22.14
C GLU A 27 -7.56 3.29 -20.62
N VAL A 28 -6.88 4.35 -20.20
CA VAL A 28 -6.81 4.75 -18.80
C VAL A 28 -8.18 5.15 -18.24
N GLU A 29 -9.03 5.82 -19.02
CA GLU A 29 -10.39 6.20 -18.60
C GLU A 29 -11.26 4.97 -18.44
N ARG A 30 -11.19 4.03 -19.41
CA ARG A 30 -11.88 2.75 -19.33
C ARG A 30 -11.45 1.96 -18.09
N TYR A 31 -10.15 1.93 -17.79
CA TYR A 31 -9.63 1.29 -16.59
C TYR A 31 -10.20 1.91 -15.32
N LEU A 32 -10.21 3.24 -15.21
CA LEU A 32 -10.73 3.96 -14.04
C LEU A 32 -12.24 3.74 -13.87
N ASP A 33 -13.01 3.84 -14.95
CA ASP A 33 -14.45 3.57 -14.95
C ASP A 33 -14.74 2.15 -14.47
N HIS A 34 -14.03 1.16 -15.03
CA HIS A 34 -14.20 -0.24 -14.63
C HIS A 34 -13.95 -0.47 -13.13
N HIS A 35 -12.88 0.12 -12.59
CA HIS A 35 -12.57 0.00 -11.16
C HIS A 35 -13.56 0.76 -10.28
N GLY A 36 -14.01 1.93 -10.71
CA GLY A 36 -15.08 2.69 -10.04
C GLY A 36 -16.37 1.89 -9.95
N ASP A 37 -16.84 1.32 -11.06
CA ASP A 37 -18.04 0.49 -11.12
C ASP A 37 -17.93 -0.75 -10.23
N ARG A 38 -16.77 -1.41 -10.24
CA ARG A 38 -16.53 -2.57 -9.37
C ARG A 38 -16.55 -2.19 -7.89
N LEU A 39 -15.99 -1.02 -7.54
CA LEU A 39 -16.01 -0.55 -6.15
C LEU A 39 -17.45 -0.30 -5.68
N ILE A 40 -18.26 0.41 -6.46
CA ILE A 40 -19.67 0.71 -6.14
C ILE A 40 -20.49 -0.56 -5.92
N ARG A 41 -20.23 -1.61 -6.70
CA ARG A 41 -20.98 -2.89 -6.59
C ARG A 41 -20.65 -3.70 -5.33
N ARG A 42 -19.46 -3.51 -4.76
CA ARG A 42 -18.97 -4.32 -3.63
C ARG A 42 -18.82 -3.54 -2.32
N PHE A 43 -18.88 -2.21 -2.37
CA PHE A 43 -18.59 -1.39 -1.22
C PHE A 43 -19.61 -0.24 -1.09
N ASP A 44 -20.19 -0.10 0.10
CA ASP A 44 -21.09 0.99 0.40
C ASP A 44 -20.32 2.30 0.60
N ALA A 45 -20.79 3.39 -0.01
CA ALA A 45 -20.14 4.69 0.05
C ALA A 45 -20.04 5.26 1.47
N ASN A 46 -21.06 5.08 2.31
CA ASN A 46 -21.03 5.55 3.69
C ASN A 46 -20.02 4.75 4.52
N SER A 47 -19.94 3.44 4.30
CA SER A 47 -18.91 2.60 4.92
C SER A 47 -17.51 3.02 4.51
N TYR A 48 -17.29 3.35 3.22
CA TYR A 48 -16.02 3.87 2.75
C TYR A 48 -15.61 5.17 3.46
N LEU A 49 -16.53 6.13 3.55
CA LEU A 49 -16.29 7.41 4.24
C LEU A 49 -16.02 7.22 5.72
N LEU A 50 -16.79 6.34 6.39
CA LEU A 50 -16.63 6.07 7.81
C LEU A 50 -15.29 5.39 8.13
N ILE A 51 -14.91 4.38 7.35
CA ILE A 51 -13.64 3.67 7.52
C ILE A 51 -12.47 4.60 7.20
N GLY A 52 -12.55 5.37 6.10
CA GLY A 52 -11.55 6.39 5.76
C GLY A 52 -11.32 7.36 6.90
N LYS A 53 -12.41 7.93 7.45
CA LYS A 53 -12.31 8.82 8.59
C LYS A 53 -11.77 8.16 9.85
N ALA A 54 -12.10 6.89 10.09
CA ALA A 54 -11.54 6.13 11.21
C ALA A 54 -10.03 5.91 11.07
N MET A 55 -9.55 5.66 9.85
CA MET A 55 -8.13 5.56 9.54
C MET A 55 -7.40 6.90 9.74
N ASP A 56 -7.96 8.00 9.23
CA ASP A 56 -7.39 9.35 9.39
C ASP A 56 -7.29 9.79 10.86
N LEU A 57 -8.23 9.34 11.69
CA LEU A 57 -8.27 9.67 13.12
C LEU A 57 -7.55 8.65 14.00
N HIS A 58 -7.04 7.56 13.40
CA HIS A 58 -6.37 6.53 14.18
C HIS A 58 -5.07 7.06 14.80
N ASP A 59 -4.99 6.93 16.11
CA ASP A 59 -3.80 7.29 16.89
C ASP A 59 -3.52 6.18 17.91
N VAL A 60 -2.46 5.42 17.66
CA VAL A 60 -2.03 4.32 18.54
C VAL A 60 -1.65 4.82 19.93
N ALA A 61 -1.23 6.09 20.06
CA ALA A 61 -0.82 6.70 21.32
C ALA A 61 -2.01 7.15 22.19
N ARG A 62 -3.18 7.35 21.59
CA ARG A 62 -4.36 7.90 22.29
C ARG A 62 -4.77 7.05 23.47
N GLY A 63 -4.82 7.66 24.65
CA GLY A 63 -5.15 6.99 25.91
C GLY A 63 -4.13 5.97 26.42
N ARG A 64 -2.90 5.98 25.85
CA ARG A 64 -1.83 5.04 26.22
C ARG A 64 -0.56 5.73 26.73
N GLY A 65 -0.60 7.02 27.01
CA GLY A 65 0.51 7.77 27.60
C GLY A 65 1.54 8.26 26.57
N GLY A 66 1.20 8.25 25.30
CA GLY A 66 2.08 8.66 24.20
C GLY A 66 2.62 7.47 23.38
N LEU A 67 3.27 7.79 22.26
CA LEU A 67 3.70 6.78 21.29
C LEU A 67 4.69 5.77 21.89
N ALA A 68 5.68 6.22 22.63
CA ALA A 68 6.68 5.34 23.26
C ALA A 68 6.02 4.32 24.21
N GLN A 69 5.08 4.79 25.07
CA GLN A 69 4.39 3.93 26.02
C GLN A 69 3.41 2.97 25.32
N ALA A 70 2.78 3.42 24.22
CA ALA A 70 1.96 2.56 23.40
C ALA A 70 2.78 1.43 22.77
N MET A 71 3.94 1.76 22.19
CA MET A 71 4.84 0.80 21.56
C MET A 71 5.52 -0.14 22.57
N ALA A 72 5.71 0.29 23.81
CA ALA A 72 6.23 -0.54 24.89
C ALA A 72 5.31 -1.71 25.28
N ARG A 73 4.06 -1.73 24.81
CA ARG A 73 3.14 -2.87 24.97
C ARG A 73 3.41 -4.02 24.01
N ILE A 74 4.23 -3.79 22.98
CA ILE A 74 4.68 -4.84 22.06
C ILE A 74 5.79 -5.61 22.76
N THR A 75 5.51 -6.87 23.09
CA THR A 75 6.45 -7.78 23.77
C THR A 75 6.96 -8.90 22.84
N ALA A 76 6.31 -9.09 21.70
CA ALA A 76 6.70 -10.09 20.72
C ALA A 76 7.87 -9.61 19.87
N PRO A 77 8.83 -10.49 19.51
CA PRO A 77 9.83 -10.18 18.51
C PRO A 77 9.20 -9.65 17.22
N THR A 78 9.74 -8.58 16.67
CA THR A 78 9.10 -7.83 15.58
C THR A 78 10.03 -7.69 14.38
N LEU A 79 9.55 -8.08 13.20
CA LEU A 79 10.18 -7.79 11.92
C LEU A 79 9.36 -6.73 11.19
N ALA A 80 9.96 -5.56 10.94
CA ALA A 80 9.39 -4.52 10.11
C ALA A 80 9.98 -4.60 8.69
N ILE A 81 9.11 -4.61 7.68
CA ILE A 81 9.52 -4.63 6.26
C ILE A 81 9.04 -3.36 5.60
N GLY A 82 9.95 -2.61 4.96
CA GLY A 82 9.65 -1.45 4.15
C GLY A 82 9.88 -1.74 2.67
N ILE A 83 9.10 -1.11 1.80
CA ILE A 83 9.27 -1.16 0.35
C ILE A 83 9.83 0.17 -0.12
N SER A 84 10.92 0.16 -0.92
CA SER A 84 11.67 1.37 -1.31
C SER A 84 10.82 2.42 -2.03
N SER A 85 9.85 2.00 -2.83
CA SER A 85 8.96 2.87 -3.62
C SER A 85 7.58 3.09 -3.00
N ASP A 86 7.34 2.63 -1.76
CA ASP A 86 6.05 2.81 -1.09
C ASP A 86 5.85 4.26 -0.64
N ILE A 87 4.91 4.95 -1.29
CA ILE A 87 4.54 6.33 -0.96
C ILE A 87 3.40 6.41 0.06
N LEU A 88 2.66 5.32 0.28
CA LEU A 88 1.56 5.26 1.25
C LEU A 88 2.13 5.05 2.67
N TYR A 89 3.09 4.14 2.80
CA TYR A 89 3.78 3.82 4.04
C TYR A 89 5.30 3.91 3.83
N PRO A 90 5.87 5.12 3.79
CA PRO A 90 7.29 5.32 3.50
C PRO A 90 8.20 4.59 4.48
N THR A 91 9.35 4.14 4.00
CA THR A 91 10.28 3.26 4.74
C THR A 91 10.72 3.81 6.09
N TYR A 92 10.75 5.14 6.28
CA TYR A 92 11.10 5.74 7.56
C TYR A 92 10.10 5.37 8.68
N GLN A 93 8.82 5.14 8.36
CA GLN A 93 7.80 4.75 9.34
C GLN A 93 8.06 3.33 9.86
N GLN A 94 8.43 2.39 8.99
CA GLN A 94 8.79 1.03 9.39
C GLN A 94 10.07 1.00 10.22
N ARG A 95 11.05 1.85 9.89
CA ARG A 95 12.25 2.03 10.72
C ARG A 95 11.89 2.58 12.09
N GLN A 96 11.00 3.58 12.16
CA GLN A 96 10.50 4.13 13.42
C GLN A 96 9.81 3.07 14.29
N ILE A 97 8.99 2.20 13.69
CA ILE A 97 8.37 1.09 14.41
C ILE A 97 9.43 0.18 15.01
N ARG A 98 10.42 -0.26 14.21
CA ARG A 98 11.53 -1.07 14.67
C ARG A 98 12.28 -0.41 15.83
N ASP A 99 12.61 0.88 15.71
CA ASP A 99 13.38 1.61 16.72
C ASP A 99 12.60 1.74 18.03
N LEU A 100 11.33 2.05 17.97
CA LEU A 100 10.46 2.18 19.15
C LEU A 100 10.25 0.84 19.86
N VAL A 101 10.15 -0.26 19.13
CA VAL A 101 10.04 -1.61 19.73
C VAL A 101 11.39 -2.01 20.34
N ALA A 102 12.50 -1.80 19.62
CA ALA A 102 13.85 -2.10 20.11
C ALA A 102 14.22 -1.33 21.37
N ALA A 103 13.79 -0.07 21.50
CA ALA A 103 14.03 0.78 22.69
C ALA A 103 13.46 0.19 23.99
N ASN A 104 12.51 -0.74 23.89
CA ASN A 104 11.94 -1.47 25.04
C ASN A 104 12.62 -2.83 25.31
N GLY A 105 13.79 -3.08 24.70
CA GLY A 105 14.53 -4.33 24.88
C GLY A 105 13.94 -5.53 24.11
N VAL A 106 12.94 -5.31 23.26
CA VAL A 106 12.35 -6.34 22.43
C VAL A 106 13.18 -6.51 21.16
N ARG A 107 13.46 -7.77 20.80
CA ARG A 107 14.14 -8.06 19.55
C ARG A 107 13.33 -7.51 18.37
N SER A 108 13.95 -6.61 17.59
CA SER A 108 13.31 -5.98 16.46
C SER A 108 14.30 -5.78 15.31
N GLU A 109 13.89 -6.19 14.12
CA GLU A 109 14.69 -6.05 12.89
C GLU A 109 13.92 -5.24 11.84
N TYR A 110 14.68 -4.60 10.96
CA TYR A 110 14.15 -3.91 9.79
C TYR A 110 14.80 -4.46 8.52
N VAL A 111 13.98 -4.71 7.50
CA VAL A 111 14.43 -5.08 6.16
C VAL A 111 13.78 -4.16 5.16
N GLU A 112 14.57 -3.63 4.23
CA GLU A 112 14.07 -2.90 3.07
C GLU A 112 14.08 -3.82 1.85
N VAL A 113 12.95 -3.86 1.15
CA VAL A 113 12.79 -4.56 -0.13
C VAL A 113 12.82 -3.50 -1.24
N ASP A 114 13.75 -3.64 -2.17
CA ASP A 114 13.82 -2.78 -3.33
C ASP A 114 12.86 -3.27 -4.42
N SER A 115 11.81 -2.48 -4.67
CA SER A 115 10.77 -2.80 -5.64
C SER A 115 10.16 -1.53 -6.23
N PRO A 116 9.88 -1.50 -7.54
CA PRO A 116 9.19 -0.39 -8.19
C PRO A 116 7.66 -0.44 -8.03
N HIS A 117 7.11 -1.46 -7.36
CA HIS A 117 5.67 -1.73 -7.32
C HIS A 117 4.92 -1.01 -6.19
N GLY A 118 5.59 -0.12 -5.46
CA GLY A 118 4.97 0.63 -4.36
C GLY A 118 4.42 -0.30 -3.27
N HIS A 119 3.32 0.11 -2.66
CA HIS A 119 2.69 -0.67 -1.59
C HIS A 119 2.33 -2.10 -1.99
N ASP A 120 1.97 -2.33 -3.25
CA ASP A 120 1.56 -3.66 -3.74
C ASP A 120 2.71 -4.67 -3.89
N ALA A 121 3.96 -4.25 -3.68
CA ALA A 121 5.13 -5.13 -3.81
C ALA A 121 5.03 -6.40 -2.97
N PHE A 122 4.38 -6.35 -1.79
CA PHE A 122 4.18 -7.53 -0.95
C PHE A 122 3.27 -8.61 -1.57
N LEU A 123 2.49 -8.23 -2.60
CA LEU A 123 1.64 -9.14 -3.39
C LEU A 123 2.30 -9.58 -4.71
N ILE A 124 3.26 -8.79 -5.19
CA ILE A 124 3.88 -8.97 -6.52
C ILE A 124 5.26 -9.62 -6.37
N ASP A 125 6.10 -9.09 -5.49
CA ASP A 125 7.48 -9.53 -5.28
C ASP A 125 7.59 -10.55 -4.13
N LEU A 126 6.77 -11.59 -4.19
CA LEU A 126 6.61 -12.58 -3.13
C LEU A 126 7.93 -13.22 -2.68
N GLN A 127 8.90 -13.38 -3.57
CA GLN A 127 10.20 -13.96 -3.21
C GLN A 127 11.03 -13.00 -2.37
N GLN A 128 11.08 -11.72 -2.74
CA GLN A 128 11.86 -10.71 -2.03
C GLN A 128 11.27 -10.42 -0.64
N VAL A 129 9.94 -10.40 -0.52
CA VAL A 129 9.25 -10.21 0.75
C VAL A 129 9.28 -11.50 1.59
N GLY A 130 9.08 -12.64 0.98
CA GLY A 130 9.02 -13.93 1.67
C GLY A 130 10.36 -14.41 2.24
N ALA A 131 11.47 -14.07 1.60
CA ALA A 131 12.79 -14.50 2.05
C ALA A 131 13.16 -13.97 3.46
N PRO A 132 13.05 -12.65 3.76
CA PRO A 132 13.28 -12.14 5.11
C PRO A 132 12.28 -12.69 6.14
N VAL A 133 11.01 -12.87 5.78
CA VAL A 133 10.01 -13.49 6.67
C VAL A 133 10.40 -14.91 7.02
N ALA A 134 10.72 -15.73 6.02
CA ALA A 134 11.12 -17.12 6.24
C ALA A 134 12.41 -17.25 7.08
N ARG A 135 13.36 -16.33 6.88
CA ARG A 135 14.58 -16.26 7.72
C ARG A 135 14.24 -15.90 9.17
N TRP A 136 13.37 -14.90 9.35
CA TRP A 136 12.95 -14.45 10.67
C TRP A 136 12.26 -15.54 11.49
N LEU A 137 11.35 -16.29 10.85
CA LEU A 137 10.57 -17.35 11.52
C LEU A 137 11.40 -18.58 11.89
N ARG A 138 12.61 -18.72 11.35
CA ARG A 138 13.53 -19.85 11.68
C ARG A 138 14.50 -19.53 12.82
N GLN A 139 14.49 -18.31 13.32
CA GLN A 139 15.35 -17.85 14.43
C GLN A 139 14.62 -17.97 15.77
#